data_29834e930e356f226e92bfdb74f466e3
#
_entry.id   29834e930e356f226e92bfdb74f466e3
#
_cell.length_a   1.000
_cell.length_b   1.000
_cell.length_c   1.000
_cell.angle_alpha   90.00
_cell.angle_beta   90.00
_cell.angle_gamma   90.00
#
_symmetry.space_group_name_H-M   'P 1'
#
loop_
_entity.id
_entity.type
_entity.pdbx_description
1 polymer ?
#
loop_
_entity_poly.entity_id
_entity_poly.type
_entity_poly.pdbx_seq_one_letter_code
_entity_poly.pdbx_strand_id
1 'polypeptide(L)'
;MKPKRPHDPEAYSRKLRKLTAQHLNLAELRPDGEREENLLADVKAFQKTSLTGKYYQAFAVNSKNYREKSGGTLAWIADCLRLLERCVAQSKKEDPKTVCQAFEIIFGLLSKIDEGNDDILFFADEGGSWQVGVDWENVLPAWFTALSATTNPSEYAQRITTVLKRHYKHGSTKMLAVARKIATPAQRQALPKRESEGGHGAPALRKPLE
;
A
#
# COMPACT_ATOMS: atom_id res chain seq x y z
N MET A 1 10.11 30.72 -11.18
CA MET A 1 10.15 30.34 -9.74
C MET A 1 9.51 28.95 -9.64
N LYS A 2 10.29 27.91 -9.37
CA LYS A 2 9.74 26.55 -9.20
C LYS A 2 9.03 26.48 -7.84
N PRO A 3 7.80 25.94 -7.75
CA PRO A 3 7.15 25.78 -6.47
C PRO A 3 7.96 24.80 -5.62
N LYS A 4 8.26 25.20 -4.38
CA LYS A 4 8.90 24.31 -3.39
C LYS A 4 7.96 23.14 -3.14
N ARG A 5 8.43 21.91 -3.39
CA ARG A 5 7.73 20.67 -3.01
C ARG A 5 7.49 20.71 -1.50
N PRO A 6 6.29 20.38 -1.03
CA PRO A 6 6.08 20.25 0.40
C PRO A 6 6.92 19.07 0.92
N HIS A 7 7.83 19.35 1.83
CA HIS A 7 8.80 18.38 2.39
C HIS A 7 8.20 17.47 3.48
N ASP A 8 6.86 17.53 3.68
CA ASP A 8 6.18 16.75 4.72
C ASP A 8 5.24 15.71 4.08
N PRO A 9 5.70 14.41 4.01
CA PRO A 9 4.88 13.31 3.50
C PRO A 9 3.59 13.09 4.30
N GLU A 10 3.58 13.40 5.61
CA GLU A 10 2.40 13.26 6.44
C GLU A 10 1.36 14.36 6.18
N ALA A 11 1.81 15.59 5.91
CA ALA A 11 0.89 16.67 5.52
C ALA A 11 0.23 16.40 4.18
N TYR A 12 0.97 15.79 3.23
CA TYR A 12 0.43 15.36 1.95
C TYR A 12 -0.58 14.22 2.12
N SER A 13 -0.26 13.20 2.89
CA SER A 13 -1.18 12.09 3.22
C SER A 13 -2.45 12.58 3.92
N ARG A 14 -2.33 13.53 4.87
CA ARG A 14 -3.49 14.15 5.53
C ARG A 14 -4.38 14.94 4.56
N LYS A 15 -3.78 15.67 3.62
CA LYS A 15 -4.53 16.40 2.58
C LYS A 15 -5.23 15.44 1.63
N LEU A 16 -4.56 14.36 1.24
CA LEU A 16 -5.14 13.32 0.40
C LEU A 16 -6.32 12.63 1.09
N ARG A 17 -6.19 12.26 2.37
CA ARG A 17 -7.29 11.69 3.18
C ARG A 17 -8.50 12.62 3.24
N LYS A 18 -8.30 13.95 3.38
CA LYS A 18 -9.40 14.91 3.36
C LYS A 18 -10.10 14.98 2.00
N LEU A 19 -9.33 14.98 0.91
CA LEU A 19 -9.90 14.99 -0.45
C LEU A 19 -10.63 13.68 -0.74
N THR A 20 -10.08 12.54 -0.31
CA THR A 20 -10.71 11.23 -0.46
C THR A 20 -11.99 11.13 0.36
N ALA A 21 -12.00 11.65 1.60
CA ALA A 21 -13.21 11.69 2.44
C ALA A 21 -14.32 12.56 1.82
N GLN A 22 -13.98 13.67 1.15
CA GLN A 22 -14.95 14.49 0.43
C GLN A 22 -15.56 13.76 -0.79
N HIS A 23 -14.79 12.89 -1.45
CA HIS A 23 -15.28 12.07 -2.55
C HIS A 23 -16.05 10.83 -2.05
N LEU A 24 -15.70 10.26 -0.89
CA LEU A 24 -16.43 9.18 -0.23
C LEU A 24 -17.87 9.60 0.13
N ASN A 25 -18.09 10.84 0.57
CA ASN A 25 -19.44 11.37 0.79
C ASN A 25 -20.32 11.42 -0.46
N LEU A 26 -19.72 11.38 -1.66
CA LEU A 26 -20.46 11.27 -2.92
C LEU A 26 -20.74 9.80 -3.31
N ALA A 27 -19.97 8.84 -2.77
CA ALA A 27 -20.17 7.42 -2.99
C ALA A 27 -21.21 6.79 -2.02
N GLU A 28 -21.51 7.46 -0.90
CA GLU A 28 -22.53 7.03 0.08
C GLU A 28 -23.97 7.14 -0.39
N LEU A 29 -24.21 7.61 -1.61
CA LEU A 29 -25.55 7.67 -2.22
C LEU A 29 -25.99 6.38 -2.94
N ARG A 30 -25.36 5.24 -2.69
CA ARG A 30 -25.94 3.94 -3.09
C ARG A 30 -26.89 3.47 -1.99
N PRO A 31 -28.14 3.14 -2.32
CA PRO A 31 -29.05 2.53 -1.35
C PRO A 31 -28.56 1.12 -1.07
N ASP A 32 -27.81 0.96 0.00
CA ASP A 32 -27.32 -0.33 0.47
C ASP A 32 -28.44 -1.05 1.21
N GLY A 33 -29.17 -1.88 0.47
CA GLY A 33 -29.80 -3.04 1.08
C GLY A 33 -28.69 -3.98 1.59
N GLU A 34 -28.81 -4.42 2.83
CA GLU A 34 -27.94 -5.35 3.55
C GLU A 34 -27.63 -6.62 2.71
N ARG A 35 -26.64 -6.55 1.85
CA ARG A 35 -25.93 -7.74 1.40
C ARG A 35 -24.80 -7.96 2.37
N GLU A 36 -24.74 -9.12 3.02
CA GLU A 36 -23.52 -9.61 3.64
C GLU A 36 -22.41 -9.50 2.61
N GLU A 37 -21.63 -8.45 2.71
CA GLU A 37 -20.65 -8.06 1.71
C GLU A 37 -19.48 -9.04 1.79
N ASN A 38 -19.38 -9.93 0.83
CA ASN A 38 -18.26 -10.84 0.70
C ASN A 38 -17.01 -10.04 0.31
N LEU A 39 -16.17 -9.70 1.31
CA LEU A 39 -14.94 -8.93 1.14
C LEU A 39 -14.10 -9.41 -0.04
N LEU A 40 -13.88 -10.72 -0.13
CA LEU A 40 -13.02 -11.28 -1.18
C LEU A 40 -13.65 -11.14 -2.58
N ALA A 41 -14.97 -11.26 -2.68
CA ALA A 41 -15.68 -11.04 -3.95
C ALA A 41 -15.54 -9.59 -4.42
N ASP A 42 -15.68 -8.61 -3.50
CA ASP A 42 -15.55 -7.19 -3.81
C ASP A 42 -14.11 -6.83 -4.20
N VAL A 43 -13.12 -7.38 -3.49
CA VAL A 43 -11.70 -7.16 -3.83
C VAL A 43 -11.37 -7.78 -5.20
N LYS A 44 -11.90 -8.97 -5.54
CA LYS A 44 -11.73 -9.58 -6.87
C LYS A 44 -12.44 -8.77 -7.96
N ALA A 45 -13.61 -8.23 -7.67
CA ALA A 45 -14.32 -7.35 -8.61
C ALA A 45 -13.54 -6.06 -8.86
N PHE A 46 -12.99 -5.46 -7.81
CA PHE A 46 -12.11 -4.30 -7.90
C PHE A 46 -10.84 -4.61 -8.73
N GLN A 47 -10.19 -5.76 -8.46
CA GLN A 47 -9.03 -6.21 -9.24
C GLN A 47 -9.38 -6.33 -10.73
N LYS A 48 -10.49 -7.02 -11.06
CA LYS A 48 -10.94 -7.18 -12.44
C LYS A 48 -11.20 -5.82 -13.10
N THR A 49 -11.90 -4.93 -12.40
CA THR A 49 -12.21 -3.58 -12.91
C THR A 49 -10.94 -2.77 -13.15
N SER A 50 -9.96 -2.84 -12.23
CA SER A 50 -8.67 -2.18 -12.37
C SER A 50 -7.90 -2.68 -13.60
N LEU A 51 -7.79 -4.00 -13.75
CA LEU A 51 -7.03 -4.62 -14.84
C LEU A 51 -7.70 -4.49 -16.23
N THR A 52 -8.96 -4.10 -16.29
CA THR A 52 -9.65 -3.81 -17.55
C THR A 52 -9.58 -2.34 -17.97
N GLY A 53 -8.80 -1.52 -17.26
CA GLY A 53 -8.62 -0.11 -17.57
C GLY A 53 -9.84 0.78 -17.32
N LYS A 54 -10.85 0.31 -16.57
CA LYS A 54 -12.07 1.11 -16.33
C LYS A 54 -11.83 2.41 -15.57
N TYR A 55 -10.76 2.48 -14.79
CA TYR A 55 -10.37 3.69 -14.06
C TYR A 55 -9.42 4.58 -14.85
N TYR A 56 -8.86 4.07 -15.96
CA TYR A 56 -7.92 4.81 -16.77
C TYR A 56 -8.60 5.97 -17.50
N GLN A 57 -8.13 7.18 -17.27
CA GLN A 57 -8.61 8.40 -17.93
C GLN A 57 -7.40 9.29 -18.23
N ALA A 58 -6.92 9.22 -19.46
CA ALA A 58 -5.91 10.16 -19.94
C ALA A 58 -6.51 11.56 -20.14
N PHE A 59 -5.74 12.58 -19.86
CA PHE A 59 -6.10 13.96 -20.16
C PHE A 59 -4.86 14.76 -20.56
N ALA A 60 -5.08 15.78 -21.41
CA ALA A 60 -4.01 16.69 -21.79
C ALA A 60 -3.66 17.61 -20.59
N VAL A 61 -2.38 17.59 -20.22
CA VAL A 61 -1.86 18.42 -19.10
C VAL A 61 -1.13 19.60 -19.68
N ASN A 62 -1.51 20.81 -19.26
CA ASN A 62 -0.81 22.04 -19.60
C ASN A 62 -0.77 23.00 -18.40
N SER A 63 -0.05 24.10 -18.49
CA SER A 63 0.13 25.07 -17.41
C SER A 63 -1.16 25.72 -16.91
N LYS A 64 -2.24 25.68 -17.68
CA LYS A 64 -3.52 26.31 -17.33
C LYS A 64 -4.50 25.34 -16.65
N ASN A 65 -4.40 24.04 -16.96
CA ASN A 65 -5.33 23.01 -16.47
C ASN A 65 -4.62 21.86 -15.78
N TYR A 66 -3.45 22.09 -15.20
CA TYR A 66 -2.69 21.05 -14.52
C TYR A 66 -3.52 20.37 -13.42
N ARG A 67 -3.74 19.09 -13.59
CA ARG A 67 -4.29 18.17 -12.58
C ARG A 67 -3.34 17.02 -12.42
N GLU A 68 -2.93 16.76 -11.20
CA GLU A 68 -2.01 15.66 -10.88
C GLU A 68 -2.63 14.29 -11.12
N LYS A 69 -3.95 14.18 -10.88
CA LYS A 69 -4.72 12.94 -10.99
C LYS A 69 -6.01 13.14 -11.77
N SER A 70 -6.35 12.15 -12.59
CA SER A 70 -7.65 12.09 -13.26
C SER A 70 -8.78 11.78 -12.29
N GLY A 71 -10.04 11.98 -12.71
CA GLY A 71 -11.20 11.56 -11.95
C GLY A 71 -11.22 10.05 -11.72
N GLY A 72 -10.84 9.27 -12.73
CA GLY A 72 -10.71 7.81 -12.63
C GLY A 72 -9.64 7.38 -11.63
N THR A 73 -8.48 8.04 -11.63
CA THR A 73 -7.41 7.79 -10.65
C THR A 73 -7.89 8.08 -9.22
N LEU A 74 -8.62 9.19 -9.01
CA LEU A 74 -9.18 9.52 -7.69
C LEU A 74 -10.22 8.49 -7.24
N ALA A 75 -11.08 8.03 -8.14
CA ALA A 75 -12.06 7.00 -7.83
C ALA A 75 -11.39 5.67 -7.46
N TRP A 76 -10.35 5.28 -8.21
CA TRP A 76 -9.57 4.08 -7.91
C TRP A 76 -8.91 4.15 -6.52
N ILE A 77 -8.29 5.28 -6.19
CA ILE A 77 -7.68 5.51 -4.88
C ILE A 77 -8.71 5.38 -3.76
N ALA A 78 -9.89 5.98 -3.93
CA ALA A 78 -10.98 5.90 -2.95
C ALA A 78 -11.43 4.45 -2.74
N ASP A 79 -11.67 3.69 -3.81
CA ASP A 79 -12.08 2.29 -3.74
C ASP A 79 -10.99 1.40 -3.11
N CYS A 80 -9.72 1.62 -3.47
CA CYS A 80 -8.58 0.90 -2.91
C CYS A 80 -8.48 1.11 -1.39
N LEU A 81 -8.51 2.36 -0.93
CA LEU A 81 -8.42 2.70 0.49
C LEU A 81 -9.61 2.15 1.28
N ARG A 82 -10.84 2.29 0.76
CA ARG A 82 -12.05 1.72 1.36
C ARG A 82 -11.95 0.20 1.53
N LEU A 83 -11.45 -0.51 0.52
CA LEU A 83 -11.27 -1.96 0.59
C LEU A 83 -10.16 -2.36 1.59
N LEU A 84 -9.07 -1.60 1.67
CA LEU A 84 -8.03 -1.83 2.70
C LEU A 84 -8.58 -1.61 4.11
N GLU A 85 -9.36 -0.55 4.33
CA GLU A 85 -10.04 -0.30 5.62
C GLU A 85 -10.97 -1.45 5.99
N ARG A 86 -11.75 -1.98 5.03
CA ARG A 86 -12.58 -3.17 5.25
C ARG A 86 -11.76 -4.40 5.57
N CYS A 87 -10.64 -4.64 4.89
CA CYS A 87 -9.72 -5.74 5.23
C CYS A 87 -9.23 -5.62 6.68
N VAL A 88 -8.85 -4.42 7.12
CA VAL A 88 -8.44 -4.17 8.51
C VAL A 88 -9.58 -4.42 9.48
N ALA A 89 -10.78 -3.89 9.21
CA ALA A 89 -11.94 -4.06 10.08
C ALA A 89 -12.36 -5.53 10.21
N GLN A 90 -12.30 -6.29 9.12
CA GLN A 90 -12.71 -7.69 9.08
C GLN A 90 -11.61 -8.66 9.50
N SER A 91 -10.36 -8.22 9.63
CA SER A 91 -9.22 -9.07 10.01
C SER A 91 -9.38 -9.81 11.34
N LYS A 92 -10.26 -9.35 12.21
CA LYS A 92 -10.56 -9.97 13.52
C LYS A 92 -11.82 -10.84 13.52
N LYS A 93 -12.60 -10.82 12.45
CA LYS A 93 -13.94 -11.43 12.39
C LYS A 93 -14.03 -12.51 11.31
N GLU A 94 -13.36 -12.31 10.20
CA GLU A 94 -13.39 -13.19 9.05
C GLU A 94 -12.31 -14.27 9.10
N ASP A 95 -12.48 -15.29 8.26
CA ASP A 95 -11.45 -16.32 8.07
C ASP A 95 -10.10 -15.69 7.68
N PRO A 96 -9.02 -15.96 8.44
CA PRO A 96 -7.71 -15.36 8.17
C PRO A 96 -7.18 -15.59 6.74
N LYS A 97 -7.53 -16.72 6.12
CA LYS A 97 -7.12 -17.03 4.75
C LYS A 97 -7.79 -16.09 3.75
N THR A 98 -9.08 -15.84 3.92
CA THR A 98 -9.87 -14.90 3.11
C THR A 98 -9.32 -13.49 3.23
N VAL A 99 -9.05 -13.03 4.45
CA VAL A 99 -8.48 -11.70 4.72
C VAL A 99 -7.07 -11.56 4.12
N CYS A 100 -6.22 -12.56 4.33
CA CYS A 100 -4.86 -12.56 3.78
C CYS A 100 -4.89 -12.44 2.25
N GLN A 101 -5.74 -13.23 1.59
CA GLN A 101 -5.90 -13.20 0.13
C GLN A 101 -6.43 -11.83 -0.36
N ALA A 102 -7.36 -11.22 0.37
CA ALA A 102 -7.88 -9.90 0.03
C ALA A 102 -6.79 -8.82 0.06
N PHE A 103 -5.98 -8.76 1.11
CA PHE A 103 -4.83 -7.85 1.19
C PHE A 103 -3.85 -8.08 0.04
N GLU A 104 -3.51 -9.34 -0.25
CA GLU A 104 -2.50 -9.66 -1.27
C GLU A 104 -2.95 -9.32 -2.69
N ILE A 105 -4.23 -9.42 -2.98
CA ILE A 105 -4.77 -8.95 -4.26
C ILE A 105 -4.57 -7.44 -4.40
N ILE A 106 -4.85 -6.66 -3.34
CA ILE A 106 -4.67 -5.20 -3.37
C ILE A 106 -3.18 -4.84 -3.45
N PHE A 107 -2.31 -5.50 -2.68
CA PHE A 107 -0.86 -5.31 -2.76
C PHE A 107 -0.32 -5.63 -4.16
N GLY A 108 -0.86 -6.66 -4.80
CA GLY A 108 -0.55 -7.00 -6.19
C GLY A 108 -0.91 -5.90 -7.19
N LEU A 109 -2.05 -5.21 -7.00
CA LEU A 109 -2.43 -4.05 -7.81
C LEU A 109 -1.48 -2.87 -7.60
N LEU A 110 -1.16 -2.55 -6.33
CA LEU A 110 -0.19 -1.50 -6.01
C LEU A 110 1.18 -1.78 -6.62
N SER A 111 1.59 -3.06 -6.61
CA SER A 111 2.82 -3.50 -7.25
C SER A 111 2.84 -3.28 -8.75
N LYS A 112 1.73 -3.56 -9.43
CA LYS A 112 1.60 -3.33 -10.88
C LYS A 112 1.70 -1.85 -11.24
N ILE A 113 1.17 -0.96 -10.40
CA ILE A 113 1.32 0.49 -10.57
C ILE A 113 2.79 0.90 -10.46
N ASP A 114 3.53 0.34 -9.48
CA ASP A 114 4.96 0.62 -9.30
C ASP A 114 5.83 0.06 -10.44
N GLU A 115 5.35 -0.95 -11.15
CA GLU A 115 6.01 -1.54 -12.33
C GLU A 115 5.74 -0.74 -13.61
N GLY A 116 5.00 0.37 -13.53
CA GLY A 116 4.68 1.21 -14.69
C GLY A 116 3.54 0.63 -15.53
N ASN A 117 2.59 -0.07 -14.92
CA ASN A 117 1.39 -0.51 -15.62
C ASN A 117 0.40 0.66 -15.78
N ASP A 118 0.64 1.51 -16.77
CA ASP A 118 -0.12 2.71 -17.07
C ASP A 118 -1.56 2.42 -17.51
N ASP A 119 -1.89 1.17 -17.83
CA ASP A 119 -3.25 0.77 -18.22
C ASP A 119 -4.25 0.83 -17.06
N ILE A 120 -3.76 0.82 -15.81
CA ILE A 120 -4.61 0.86 -14.61
C ILE A 120 -4.98 2.28 -14.25
N LEU A 121 -3.97 3.17 -14.17
CA LEU A 121 -4.12 4.56 -13.72
C LEU A 121 -3.30 5.50 -14.59
N PHE A 122 -3.82 6.70 -14.79
CA PHE A 122 -3.11 7.81 -15.41
C PHE A 122 -2.67 8.83 -14.35
N PHE A 123 -1.36 9.01 -14.21
CA PHE A 123 -0.77 10.08 -13.43
C PHE A 123 -0.16 11.12 -14.39
N ALA A 124 -0.40 12.39 -14.14
CA ALA A 124 0.17 13.48 -14.93
C ALA A 124 1.66 13.73 -14.61
N ASP A 125 2.17 13.14 -13.55
CA ASP A 125 3.55 13.23 -13.07
C ASP A 125 4.10 11.80 -12.91
N GLU A 126 5.38 11.65 -12.61
CA GLU A 126 5.98 10.35 -12.27
C GLU A 126 5.19 9.74 -11.11
N GLY A 127 4.29 8.84 -11.47
CA GLY A 127 3.35 8.20 -10.57
C GLY A 127 3.94 6.96 -9.94
N GLY A 128 3.29 6.50 -8.90
CA GLY A 128 3.63 5.26 -8.21
C GLY A 128 2.64 5.00 -7.09
N SER A 129 2.66 3.81 -6.52
CA SER A 129 1.71 3.41 -5.47
C SER A 129 1.78 4.29 -4.22
N TRP A 130 2.88 5.01 -3.99
CA TRP A 130 3.02 5.98 -2.91
C TRP A 130 1.98 7.12 -2.98
N GLN A 131 1.51 7.47 -4.20
CA GLN A 131 0.48 8.48 -4.41
C GLN A 131 -0.92 8.03 -3.95
N VAL A 132 -1.12 6.75 -3.71
CA VAL A 132 -2.38 6.21 -3.15
C VAL A 132 -2.56 6.64 -1.70
N GLY A 133 -1.46 6.83 -0.95
CA GLY A 133 -1.51 7.29 0.43
C GLY A 133 -1.96 6.21 1.42
N VAL A 134 -1.60 4.96 1.18
CA VAL A 134 -1.95 3.83 2.06
C VAL A 134 -1.40 4.05 3.46
N ASP A 135 -2.24 3.85 4.47
CA ASP A 135 -1.85 3.84 5.89
C ASP A 135 -1.22 2.48 6.26
N TRP A 136 0.04 2.32 5.87
CA TRP A 136 0.78 1.08 6.09
C TRP A 136 0.92 0.71 7.57
N GLU A 137 0.92 1.68 8.48
CA GLU A 137 1.02 1.44 9.92
C GLU A 137 -0.23 0.77 10.49
N ASN A 138 -1.38 0.99 9.87
CA ASN A 138 -2.64 0.33 10.20
C ASN A 138 -2.85 -0.97 9.41
N VAL A 139 -2.51 -0.97 8.12
CA VAL A 139 -2.74 -2.09 7.20
C VAL A 139 -1.84 -3.28 7.49
N LEU A 140 -0.52 -3.05 7.67
CA LEU A 140 0.45 -4.13 7.82
C LEU A 140 0.22 -5.00 9.07
N PRO A 141 -0.08 -4.47 10.27
CA PRO A 141 -0.34 -5.32 11.43
C PRO A 141 -1.55 -6.24 11.25
N ALA A 142 -2.61 -5.76 10.60
CA ALA A 142 -3.79 -6.57 10.30
C ALA A 142 -3.46 -7.71 9.33
N TRP A 143 -2.71 -7.41 8.27
CA TRP A 143 -2.22 -8.43 7.35
C TRP A 143 -1.26 -9.41 8.01
N PHE A 144 -0.30 -8.97 8.86
CA PHE A 144 0.60 -9.86 9.60
C PHE A 144 -0.16 -10.86 10.47
N THR A 145 -1.25 -10.42 11.08
CA THR A 145 -2.10 -11.28 11.91
C THR A 145 -2.73 -12.38 11.05
N ALA A 146 -3.35 -12.04 9.93
CA ALA A 146 -3.94 -13.00 9.01
C ALA A 146 -2.86 -13.94 8.42
N LEU A 147 -1.71 -13.40 8.03
CA LEU A 147 -0.60 -14.17 7.46
C LEU A 147 -0.01 -15.15 8.48
N SER A 148 0.15 -14.73 9.75
CA SER A 148 0.67 -15.59 10.81
C SER A 148 -0.23 -16.82 11.05
N ALA A 149 -1.55 -16.64 10.93
CA ALA A 149 -2.50 -17.72 11.12
C ALA A 149 -2.56 -18.71 9.93
N THR A 150 -2.04 -18.34 8.76
CA THR A 150 -2.27 -19.09 7.50
C THR A 150 -1.01 -19.64 6.86
N THR A 151 0.18 -19.28 7.36
CA THR A 151 1.45 -19.62 6.69
C THR A 151 2.43 -20.34 7.62
N ASN A 152 3.30 -21.12 7.01
CA ASN A 152 4.46 -21.71 7.71
C ASN A 152 5.55 -20.64 8.00
N PRO A 153 6.54 -20.95 8.85
CA PRO A 153 7.56 -19.96 9.26
C PRO A 153 8.36 -19.35 8.10
N SER A 154 8.76 -20.14 7.13
CA SER A 154 9.55 -19.68 5.98
C SER A 154 8.73 -18.75 5.10
N GLU A 155 7.50 -19.14 4.79
CA GLU A 155 6.56 -18.36 3.97
C GLU A 155 6.19 -17.05 4.65
N TYR A 156 5.93 -17.07 5.96
CA TYR A 156 5.68 -15.86 6.75
C TYR A 156 6.82 -14.84 6.61
N ALA A 157 8.06 -15.29 6.84
CA ALA A 157 9.24 -14.42 6.76
C ALA A 157 9.46 -13.86 5.34
N GLN A 158 9.31 -14.72 4.32
CA GLN A 158 9.50 -14.33 2.93
C GLN A 158 8.49 -13.28 2.50
N ARG A 159 7.19 -13.51 2.74
CA ARG A 159 6.12 -12.58 2.33
C ARG A 159 6.27 -11.23 3.01
N ILE A 160 6.52 -11.19 4.33
CA ILE A 160 6.75 -9.94 5.07
C ILE A 160 7.93 -9.17 4.48
N THR A 161 9.06 -9.84 4.29
CA THR A 161 10.27 -9.19 3.75
C THR A 161 10.00 -8.60 2.36
N THR A 162 9.28 -9.32 1.51
CA THR A 162 8.93 -8.88 0.16
C THR A 162 8.04 -7.64 0.20
N VAL A 163 6.96 -7.66 0.98
CA VAL A 163 6.02 -6.53 1.07
C VAL A 163 6.68 -5.30 1.68
N LEU A 164 7.48 -5.47 2.75
CA LEU A 164 8.19 -4.34 3.37
C LEU A 164 9.21 -3.71 2.43
N LYS A 165 9.99 -4.50 1.71
CA LYS A 165 10.96 -3.99 0.73
C LYS A 165 10.28 -3.21 -0.39
N ARG A 166 9.11 -3.65 -0.81
CA ARG A 166 8.39 -3.07 -1.95
C ARG A 166 7.62 -1.81 -1.55
N HIS A 167 6.83 -1.88 -0.51
CA HIS A 167 5.83 -0.86 -0.20
C HIS A 167 6.14 0.00 1.02
N TYR A 168 7.03 -0.45 1.91
CA TYR A 168 7.30 0.26 3.17
C TYR A 168 8.79 0.28 3.55
N LYS A 169 9.65 0.59 2.59
CA LYS A 169 11.11 0.51 2.72
C LYS A 169 11.64 1.34 3.89
N HIS A 170 11.20 2.60 4.03
CA HIS A 170 11.70 3.53 5.05
C HIS A 170 11.28 3.20 6.49
N GLY A 171 10.21 2.43 6.68
CA GLY A 171 9.72 2.01 7.99
C GLY A 171 9.89 0.52 8.26
N SER A 172 10.64 -0.19 7.44
CA SER A 172 10.74 -1.66 7.47
C SER A 172 11.20 -2.19 8.82
N THR A 173 12.16 -1.56 9.49
CA THR A 173 12.66 -1.97 10.82
C THR A 173 11.56 -1.88 11.88
N LYS A 174 10.77 -0.81 11.89
CA LYS A 174 9.63 -0.64 12.80
C LYS A 174 8.59 -1.73 12.58
N MET A 175 8.23 -1.99 11.31
CA MET A 175 7.25 -3.00 10.97
C MET A 175 7.73 -4.44 11.18
N LEU A 176 9.02 -4.73 10.99
CA LEU A 176 9.59 -6.01 11.38
C LEU A 176 9.47 -6.27 12.89
N ALA A 177 9.63 -5.24 13.71
CA ALA A 177 9.41 -5.38 15.16
C ALA A 177 7.94 -5.69 15.49
N VAL A 178 6.99 -5.10 14.78
CA VAL A 178 5.55 -5.41 14.90
C VAL A 178 5.27 -6.84 14.44
N ALA A 179 5.80 -7.24 13.28
CA ALA A 179 5.65 -8.59 12.75
C ALA A 179 6.17 -9.66 13.74
N ARG A 180 7.31 -9.39 14.41
CA ARG A 180 7.87 -10.28 15.45
C ARG A 180 6.96 -10.43 16.68
N LYS A 181 6.24 -9.38 17.07
CA LYS A 181 5.29 -9.43 18.20
C LYS A 181 4.08 -10.31 17.87
N ILE A 182 3.63 -10.27 16.63
CA ILE A 182 2.47 -11.03 16.11
C ILE A 182 2.84 -12.49 15.83
N ALA A 183 4.05 -12.74 15.37
CA ALA A 183 4.55 -14.04 14.93
C ALA A 183 4.51 -15.12 16.01
N THR A 184 4.24 -16.37 15.61
CA THR A 184 4.47 -17.55 16.44
C THR A 184 5.97 -17.68 16.77
N PRO A 185 6.37 -18.47 17.79
CA PRO A 185 7.79 -18.66 18.11
C PRO A 185 8.63 -19.13 16.92
N ALA A 186 8.13 -20.07 16.12
CA ALA A 186 8.83 -20.58 14.94
C ALA A 186 8.93 -19.55 13.82
N GLN A 187 7.84 -18.79 13.55
CA GLN A 187 7.85 -17.69 12.57
C GLN A 187 8.80 -16.57 12.99
N ARG A 188 8.88 -16.28 14.30
CA ARG A 188 9.78 -15.26 14.85
C ARG A 188 11.25 -15.61 14.62
N GLN A 189 11.62 -16.89 14.69
CA GLN A 189 12.97 -17.36 14.40
C GLN A 189 13.32 -17.26 12.92
N ALA A 190 12.34 -17.45 12.03
CA ALA A 190 12.52 -17.36 10.59
C ALA A 190 12.65 -15.90 10.07
N LEU A 191 12.11 -14.91 10.80
CA LEU A 191 12.26 -13.51 10.40
C LEU A 191 13.72 -13.06 10.47
N PRO A 192 14.18 -12.24 9.48
CA PRO A 192 15.56 -11.75 9.45
C PRO A 192 15.92 -11.09 10.78
N LYS A 193 17.07 -11.48 11.35
CA LYS A 193 17.63 -10.77 12.50
C LYS A 193 17.82 -9.31 12.08
N ARG A 194 17.58 -8.37 13.01
CA ARG A 194 17.80 -6.94 12.79
C ARG A 194 19.14 -6.76 12.07
N GLU A 195 19.14 -6.29 10.82
CA GLU A 195 20.36 -5.76 10.24
C GLU A 195 20.72 -4.58 11.13
N SER A 196 21.80 -4.72 11.89
CA SER A 196 22.47 -3.56 12.47
C SER A 196 22.68 -2.62 11.30
N GLU A 197 22.16 -1.40 11.38
CA GLU A 197 22.44 -0.34 10.40
C GLU A 197 23.92 -0.39 10.12
N GLY A 198 24.28 -0.95 8.96
CA GLY A 198 25.64 -1.12 8.54
C GLY A 198 26.25 0.27 8.47
N GLY A 199 27.15 0.55 9.40
CA GLY A 199 27.90 1.78 9.40
C GLY A 199 28.43 2.00 7.99
N HIS A 200 28.20 3.18 7.46
CA HIS A 200 28.95 3.71 6.35
C HIS A 200 30.42 3.74 6.82
N GLY A 201 31.12 2.63 6.59
CA GLY A 201 32.57 2.61 6.66
C GLY A 201 33.08 3.58 5.59
N ALA A 202 33.37 4.78 6.00
CA ALA A 202 34.13 5.70 5.18
C ALA A 202 35.39 4.98 4.69
N PRO A 203 35.69 4.97 3.39
CA PRO A 203 36.93 4.37 2.91
C PRO A 203 38.11 5.12 3.57
N ALA A 204 38.91 4.38 4.31
CA ALA A 204 40.13 4.91 4.88
C ALA A 204 40.99 5.54 3.78
N LEU A 205 41.15 6.84 3.82
CA LEU A 205 42.12 7.58 3.00
C LEU A 205 43.49 6.98 3.22
N ARG A 206 44.02 6.20 2.28
CA ARG A 206 45.40 5.81 2.23
C ARG A 206 46.23 7.09 2.08
N LYS A 207 47.04 7.39 3.08
CA LYS A 207 48.09 8.40 2.98
C LYS A 207 49.09 7.98 1.91
N PRO A 208 49.55 8.90 1.03
CA PRO A 208 50.64 8.60 0.14
C PRO A 208 51.93 8.44 0.99
N LEU A 209 52.71 7.41 0.64
CA LEU A 209 54.08 7.23 1.13
C LEU A 209 54.98 8.23 0.41
N GLU A 210 55.69 9.03 1.18
CA GLU A 210 56.89 9.75 0.74
C GLU A 210 58.05 8.77 0.55
#